data_150887d3baa8df511934b2bc22f95b54
#
_entry.id   150887d3baa8df511934b2bc22f95b54
#
_cell.length_a   1.000
_cell.length_b   1.000
_cell.length_c   1.000
_cell.angle_alpha   90.00
_cell.angle_beta   90.00
_cell.angle_gamma   90.00
#
_symmetry.space_group_name_H-M   'P 1'
#
loop_
_entity.id
_entity.type
_entity.pdbx_description
1 polymer ?
#
loop_
_entity_poly.entity_id
_entity_poly.type
_entity_poly.pdbx_seq_one_letter_code
_entity_poly.pdbx_strand_id
1 'polypeptide(L)'
;MHHGIGFIQDLAVVMALAGVVTVLFHRLKQPVVLGYIAAGVIIGPYTPPFQLIHDEQTIQTLGELGVVFLMFSLGLEFSLRKLFKVGATAIVAALSEIVLMLWIGYEIGSAFGWSSMDSLFLGAILAISSTTIIVKALSELGLKRESFAQLVFGILIVEDILAIAMLVLLSGIAQTGELSAGVAVVTLGKLLLFMTVSLVVGILVVPRALNYVARAKSDEMLLVSVLGFCFGFCLLVVKLDYSIALGAFLIGAIMAESRHLHRIEHLIAPLRDAFSAIFFVTIGLMLNPAVLVDYAWPIAVITVAVIIGKIVSCGLGTFLAGKDGRTAMRVGMTVSQIGEFSFIIASLGLTLKVTSAFLYPIAVAVSALTTLFTPYLIRAADPLTQRLGQAMPRTLVNVFGMYGQWLRSLSTGTGEPTLFSMTRRIILQIAVNLALVAAIFLIVSYSAPYTSNLLEHWMSSEPMQRVMLWSIALVLSMPFLVAVYRKTKSLALLLAEVSVQPAIAGRFTSAIRYAISDLVPVVSMVGVFLLVAALSSSILPPTGLLTVVLVCAALLLALVWRWCVKIHAAMQIALRETFEEQPDP
;
A
#
# COMPACT_ATOMS: atom_id res chain seq x y z
N MET A 1 30.83 32.09 1.38
CA MET A 1 30.91 31.57 2.75
C MET A 1 29.65 31.86 3.59
N HIS A 2 28.86 32.90 3.34
CA HIS A 2 27.68 33.23 4.17
C HIS A 2 26.51 32.20 4.09
N HIS A 3 26.28 31.57 2.94
CA HIS A 3 25.20 30.56 2.82
C HIS A 3 25.39 29.30 3.69
N GLY A 4 26.65 28.87 3.87
CA GLY A 4 26.91 27.67 4.69
C GLY A 4 26.69 27.88 6.18
N ILE A 5 26.95 29.10 6.69
CA ILE A 5 26.77 29.43 8.12
C ILE A 5 25.27 29.55 8.43
N GLY A 6 24.48 30.18 7.55
CA GLY A 6 23.03 30.29 7.70
C GLY A 6 22.35 28.92 7.76
N PHE A 7 22.72 28.01 6.87
CA PHE A 7 22.19 26.63 6.88
C PHE A 7 22.47 25.90 8.21
N ILE A 8 23.72 25.98 8.73
CA ILE A 8 24.08 25.36 10.01
C ILE A 8 23.29 25.99 11.15
N GLN A 9 23.08 27.31 11.11
CA GLN A 9 22.30 28.04 12.12
C GLN A 9 20.84 27.56 12.13
N ASP A 10 20.20 27.49 10.95
CA ASP A 10 18.81 27.04 10.84
C ASP A 10 18.67 25.58 11.29
N LEU A 11 19.57 24.70 10.87
CA LEU A 11 19.58 23.31 11.31
C LEU A 11 19.79 23.18 12.83
N ALA A 12 20.68 23.99 13.42
CA ALA A 12 20.91 24.00 14.86
C ALA A 12 19.65 24.44 15.63
N VAL A 13 18.94 25.47 15.14
CA VAL A 13 17.68 25.94 15.74
C VAL A 13 16.61 24.83 15.66
N VAL A 14 16.42 24.22 14.50
CA VAL A 14 15.47 23.13 14.31
C VAL A 14 15.76 21.96 15.24
N MET A 15 17.01 21.49 15.28
CA MET A 15 17.38 20.32 16.08
C MET A 15 17.37 20.62 17.61
N ALA A 16 17.80 21.80 18.02
CA ALA A 16 17.77 22.19 19.44
C ALA A 16 16.32 22.28 19.95
N LEU A 17 15.44 22.94 19.19
CA LEU A 17 14.04 23.06 19.57
C LEU A 17 13.30 21.71 19.51
N ALA A 18 13.55 20.92 18.48
CA ALA A 18 13.03 19.55 18.39
C ALA A 18 13.43 18.73 19.64
N GLY A 19 14.71 18.82 20.07
CA GLY A 19 15.18 18.15 21.26
C GLY A 19 14.46 18.59 22.54
N VAL A 20 14.31 19.91 22.74
CA VAL A 20 13.61 20.46 23.93
C VAL A 20 12.15 20.01 23.96
N VAL A 21 11.48 20.12 22.81
CA VAL A 21 10.05 19.79 22.70
C VAL A 21 9.82 18.28 22.85
N THR A 22 10.74 17.45 22.37
CA THR A 22 10.68 15.98 22.58
C THR A 22 10.64 15.65 24.07
N VAL A 23 11.54 16.26 24.88
CA VAL A 23 11.58 16.05 26.33
C VAL A 23 10.28 16.55 26.98
N LEU A 24 9.79 17.69 26.56
CA LEU A 24 8.55 18.27 27.11
C LEU A 24 7.32 17.39 26.81
N PHE A 25 7.12 16.99 25.55
CA PHE A 25 5.98 16.16 25.13
C PHE A 25 6.07 14.75 25.71
N HIS A 26 7.28 14.20 25.85
CA HIS A 26 7.47 12.94 26.57
C HIS A 26 7.02 13.02 28.03
N ARG A 27 7.36 14.10 28.73
CA ARG A 27 6.89 14.36 30.13
C ARG A 27 5.38 14.54 30.21
N LEU A 28 4.79 15.19 29.20
CA LEU A 28 3.34 15.38 29.10
C LEU A 28 2.60 14.11 28.66
N LYS A 29 3.32 13.02 28.38
CA LYS A 29 2.77 11.77 27.82
C LYS A 29 2.01 11.99 26.51
N GLN A 30 2.44 12.97 25.71
CA GLN A 30 1.88 13.29 24.40
C GLN A 30 2.79 12.72 23.28
N PRO A 31 2.24 12.44 22.09
CA PRO A 31 3.03 12.03 20.93
C PRO A 31 4.08 13.09 20.58
N VAL A 32 5.32 12.66 20.43
CA VAL A 32 6.47 13.54 20.13
C VAL A 32 6.30 14.27 18.80
N VAL A 33 5.62 13.63 17.84
CA VAL A 33 5.29 14.20 16.52
C VAL A 33 4.53 15.52 16.62
N LEU A 34 3.55 15.61 17.51
CA LEU A 34 2.81 16.87 17.75
C LEU A 34 3.74 17.95 18.32
N GLY A 35 4.72 17.55 19.12
CA GLY A 35 5.74 18.44 19.61
C GLY A 35 6.61 19.03 18.49
N TYR A 36 7.08 18.21 17.57
CA TYR A 36 7.85 18.66 16.43
C TYR A 36 7.07 19.66 15.55
N ILE A 37 5.78 19.38 15.29
CA ILE A 37 4.91 20.30 14.56
C ILE A 37 4.76 21.63 15.33
N ALA A 38 4.50 21.57 16.65
CA ALA A 38 4.40 22.77 17.49
C ALA A 38 5.72 23.57 17.49
N ALA A 39 6.88 22.90 17.54
CA ALA A 39 8.18 23.55 17.40
C ALA A 39 8.28 24.31 16.08
N GLY A 40 7.90 23.68 14.97
CA GLY A 40 7.90 24.31 13.65
C GLY A 40 6.99 25.54 13.58
N VAL A 41 5.79 25.48 14.14
CA VAL A 41 4.88 26.62 14.23
C VAL A 41 5.51 27.78 15.00
N ILE A 42 6.20 27.51 16.10
CA ILE A 42 6.82 28.52 16.96
C ILE A 42 7.94 29.29 16.22
N ILE A 43 8.81 28.58 15.49
CA ILE A 43 9.96 29.18 14.79
C ILE A 43 9.65 29.59 13.35
N GLY A 44 8.41 29.31 12.90
CA GLY A 44 7.97 29.53 11.53
C GLY A 44 7.69 31.00 11.21
N PRO A 45 7.49 31.29 9.90
CA PRO A 45 7.32 32.66 9.40
C PRO A 45 6.01 33.30 9.88
N TYR A 46 5.05 32.53 10.34
CA TYR A 46 3.72 33.00 10.73
C TYR A 46 3.58 33.34 12.22
N THR A 47 4.65 33.18 13.03
CA THR A 47 4.59 33.36 14.48
C THR A 47 5.64 34.39 14.95
N PRO A 48 5.42 35.71 14.71
CA PRO A 48 6.32 36.73 15.23
C PRO A 48 6.30 36.76 16.77
N PRO A 49 7.43 37.10 17.47
CA PRO A 49 8.68 37.60 16.91
C PRO A 49 9.74 36.54 16.60
N PHE A 50 9.42 35.25 16.66
CA PHE A 50 10.38 34.15 16.65
C PHE A 50 10.67 33.56 15.25
N GLN A 51 10.66 34.39 14.19
CA GLN A 51 11.15 33.99 12.87
C GLN A 51 12.66 33.70 12.92
N LEU A 52 13.01 32.46 13.24
CA LEU A 52 14.41 32.06 13.42
C LEU A 52 14.99 31.34 12.22
N ILE A 53 14.18 30.96 11.26
CA ILE A 53 14.61 30.26 10.03
C ILE A 53 14.79 31.26 8.89
N HIS A 54 15.96 31.23 8.24
CA HIS A 54 16.35 32.13 7.18
C HIS A 54 16.20 31.50 5.78
N ASP A 55 16.41 30.17 5.68
CA ASP A 55 16.34 29.41 4.43
C ASP A 55 15.30 28.28 4.54
N GLU A 56 14.04 28.67 4.39
CA GLU A 56 12.91 27.72 4.44
C GLU A 56 13.02 26.66 3.35
N GLN A 57 13.52 27.00 2.16
CA GLN A 57 13.60 26.08 1.03
C GLN A 57 14.58 24.94 1.28
N THR A 58 15.73 25.24 1.88
CA THR A 58 16.70 24.20 2.26
C THR A 58 16.15 23.31 3.36
N ILE A 59 15.44 23.88 4.37
CA ILE A 59 14.80 23.08 5.42
C ILE A 59 13.68 22.20 4.86
N GLN A 60 12.90 22.69 3.89
CA GLN A 60 11.90 21.89 3.17
C GLN A 60 12.54 20.73 2.42
N THR A 61 13.67 20.95 1.72
CA THR A 61 14.41 19.88 1.04
C THR A 61 14.90 18.81 2.02
N LEU A 62 15.36 19.19 3.22
CA LEU A 62 15.71 18.24 4.27
C LEU A 62 14.47 17.51 4.81
N GLY A 63 13.33 18.17 4.87
CA GLY A 63 12.04 17.56 5.18
C GLY A 63 11.65 16.47 4.18
N GLU A 64 11.87 16.69 2.88
CA GLU A 64 11.63 15.67 1.85
C GLU A 64 12.52 14.43 2.06
N LEU A 65 13.80 14.62 2.45
CA LEU A 65 14.63 13.50 2.86
C LEU A 65 14.07 12.78 4.10
N GLY A 66 13.42 13.52 5.00
CA GLY A 66 12.69 12.94 6.12
C GLY A 66 11.58 11.99 5.67
N VAL A 67 10.80 12.38 4.66
CA VAL A 67 9.80 11.49 4.03
C VAL A 67 10.46 10.24 3.45
N VAL A 68 11.59 10.39 2.75
CA VAL A 68 12.31 9.25 2.18
C VAL A 68 12.73 8.27 3.26
N PHE A 69 13.37 8.71 4.34
CA PHE A 69 13.80 7.83 5.42
C PHE A 69 12.63 7.21 6.18
N LEU A 70 11.55 7.96 6.39
CA LEU A 70 10.35 7.46 7.05
C LEU A 70 9.68 6.37 6.20
N MET A 71 9.50 6.61 4.91
CA MET A 71 8.92 5.64 3.98
C MET A 71 9.82 4.41 3.78
N PHE A 72 11.13 4.62 3.72
CA PHE A 72 12.10 3.53 3.64
C PHE A 72 12.05 2.63 4.88
N SER A 73 12.04 3.23 6.08
CA SER A 73 11.92 2.48 7.34
C SER A 73 10.60 1.70 7.42
N LEU A 74 9.50 2.33 7.00
CA LEU A 74 8.20 1.67 6.93
C LEU A 74 8.24 0.48 5.97
N GLY A 75 8.92 0.65 4.82
CA GLY A 75 9.18 -0.44 3.89
C GLY A 75 9.97 -1.58 4.51
N LEU A 76 11.00 -1.30 5.33
CA LEU A 76 11.76 -2.32 6.07
C LEU A 76 10.88 -3.09 7.07
N GLU A 77 9.97 -2.41 7.75
CA GLU A 77 9.00 -3.04 8.68
C GLU A 77 7.92 -3.85 7.95
N PHE A 78 7.74 -3.56 6.65
CA PHE A 78 6.76 -4.23 5.80
C PHE A 78 7.19 -5.66 5.51
N SER A 79 6.39 -6.62 5.93
CA SER A 79 6.63 -8.04 5.65
C SER A 79 5.43 -8.65 4.95
N LEU A 80 5.63 -9.12 3.72
CA LEU A 80 4.62 -9.89 2.98
C LEU A 80 4.13 -11.09 3.79
N ARG A 81 5.00 -11.70 4.62
CA ARG A 81 4.64 -12.82 5.50
C ARG A 81 3.67 -12.39 6.61
N LYS A 82 3.90 -11.20 7.21
CA LYS A 82 2.97 -10.63 8.21
C LYS A 82 1.61 -10.36 7.57
N LEU A 83 1.57 -9.80 6.36
CA LEU A 83 0.34 -9.58 5.61
C LEU A 83 -0.44 -10.88 5.37
N PHE A 84 0.24 -11.97 5.02
CA PHE A 84 -0.42 -13.28 4.84
C PHE A 84 -0.90 -13.91 6.15
N LYS A 85 -0.34 -13.52 7.30
CA LYS A 85 -0.80 -13.94 8.63
C LYS A 85 -1.97 -13.09 9.14
N VAL A 86 -2.18 -11.89 8.56
CA VAL A 86 -3.33 -11.03 8.87
C VAL A 86 -4.62 -11.73 8.46
N GLY A 87 -5.52 -11.92 9.38
CA GLY A 87 -6.78 -12.63 9.13
C GLY A 87 -7.72 -11.84 8.21
N ALA A 88 -8.63 -12.56 7.53
CA ALA A 88 -9.63 -11.93 6.65
C ALA A 88 -10.46 -10.84 7.36
N THR A 89 -10.69 -10.97 8.66
CA THR A 89 -11.37 -9.96 9.49
C THR A 89 -10.70 -8.59 9.42
N ALA A 90 -9.37 -8.55 9.54
CA ALA A 90 -8.64 -7.29 9.50
C ALA A 90 -8.68 -6.65 8.11
N ILE A 91 -8.60 -7.46 7.05
CA ILE A 91 -8.72 -6.98 5.66
C ILE A 91 -10.10 -6.38 5.40
N VAL A 92 -11.17 -7.07 5.80
CA VAL A 92 -12.55 -6.57 5.63
C VAL A 92 -12.78 -5.29 6.44
N ALA A 93 -12.28 -5.22 7.68
CA ALA A 93 -12.40 -4.05 8.52
C ALA A 93 -11.66 -2.83 7.92
N ALA A 94 -10.41 -2.99 7.51
CA ALA A 94 -9.61 -1.93 6.90
C ALA A 94 -10.20 -1.44 5.57
N LEU A 95 -10.63 -2.35 4.68
CA LEU A 95 -11.28 -1.98 3.42
C LEU A 95 -12.59 -1.24 3.66
N SER A 96 -13.42 -1.70 4.60
CA SER A 96 -14.66 -1.03 4.98
C SER A 96 -14.39 0.38 5.50
N GLU A 97 -13.36 0.54 6.34
CA GLU A 97 -12.94 1.82 6.89
C GLU A 97 -12.49 2.78 5.79
N ILE A 98 -11.54 2.37 4.97
CA ILE A 98 -10.96 3.23 3.92
C ILE A 98 -12.03 3.67 2.92
N VAL A 99 -12.87 2.74 2.43
CA VAL A 99 -13.90 3.06 1.43
C VAL A 99 -14.93 4.03 2.02
N LEU A 100 -15.41 3.77 3.23
CA LEU A 100 -16.42 4.64 3.85
C LEU A 100 -15.82 6.00 4.25
N MET A 101 -14.60 6.04 4.76
CA MET A 101 -13.96 7.30 5.13
C MET A 101 -13.58 8.15 3.92
N LEU A 102 -13.15 7.53 2.81
CA LEU A 102 -12.97 8.22 1.53
C LEU A 102 -14.26 8.88 1.08
N TRP A 103 -15.36 8.14 1.12
CA TRP A 103 -16.67 8.66 0.75
C TRP A 103 -17.14 9.78 1.70
N ILE A 104 -17.09 9.55 3.03
CA ILE A 104 -17.48 10.55 4.02
C ILE A 104 -16.67 11.85 3.87
N GLY A 105 -15.35 11.74 3.71
CA GLY A 105 -14.49 12.92 3.55
C GLY A 105 -14.76 13.65 2.25
N TYR A 106 -15.01 12.93 1.15
CA TYR A 106 -15.42 13.53 -0.12
C TYR A 106 -16.74 14.31 0.00
N GLU A 107 -17.76 13.72 0.62
CA GLU A 107 -19.06 14.37 0.82
C GLU A 107 -18.95 15.61 1.74
N ILE A 108 -18.12 15.54 2.78
CA ILE A 108 -17.89 16.69 3.68
C ILE A 108 -17.20 17.83 2.92
N GLY A 109 -16.13 17.55 2.16
CA GLY A 109 -15.45 18.56 1.36
C GLY A 109 -16.39 19.19 0.33
N SER A 110 -17.19 18.37 -0.36
CA SER A 110 -18.20 18.82 -1.30
C SER A 110 -19.28 19.68 -0.62
N ALA A 111 -19.74 19.31 0.58
CA ALA A 111 -20.71 20.07 1.35
C ALA A 111 -20.16 21.44 1.81
N PHE A 112 -18.85 21.56 2.03
CA PHE A 112 -18.20 22.85 2.27
C PHE A 112 -17.95 23.67 1.01
N GLY A 113 -18.29 23.14 -0.18
CA GLY A 113 -18.06 23.78 -1.47
C GLY A 113 -16.59 23.77 -1.92
N TRP A 114 -15.79 22.83 -1.39
CA TRP A 114 -14.38 22.68 -1.78
C TRP A 114 -14.27 22.02 -3.16
N SER A 115 -13.11 22.17 -3.79
CA SER A 115 -12.87 21.53 -5.10
C SER A 115 -13.00 20.00 -5.00
N SER A 116 -13.26 19.34 -6.13
CA SER A 116 -13.31 17.87 -6.18
C SER A 116 -11.98 17.23 -5.76
N MET A 117 -10.85 17.89 -6.05
CA MET A 117 -9.53 17.44 -5.61
C MET A 117 -9.33 17.63 -4.11
N ASP A 118 -9.70 18.79 -3.55
CA ASP A 118 -9.64 19.01 -2.10
C ASP A 118 -10.51 18.00 -1.36
N SER A 119 -11.71 17.71 -1.87
CA SER A 119 -12.66 16.76 -1.30
C SER A 119 -12.12 15.32 -1.35
N LEU A 120 -11.51 14.92 -2.47
CA LEU A 120 -10.90 13.59 -2.64
C LEU A 120 -9.69 13.42 -1.71
N PHE A 121 -8.82 14.43 -1.66
CA PHE A 121 -7.66 14.41 -0.77
C PHE A 121 -8.10 14.43 0.70
N LEU A 122 -9.15 15.19 1.06
CA LEU A 122 -9.71 15.14 2.41
C LEU A 122 -10.13 13.71 2.76
N GLY A 123 -10.91 13.03 1.91
CA GLY A 123 -11.30 11.64 2.14
C GLY A 123 -10.11 10.71 2.38
N ALA A 124 -9.07 10.86 1.58
CA ALA A 124 -7.84 10.08 1.72
C ALA A 124 -7.09 10.39 3.03
N ILE A 125 -7.00 11.67 3.42
CA ILE A 125 -6.41 12.11 4.69
C ILE A 125 -7.14 11.49 5.88
N LEU A 126 -8.47 11.44 5.84
CA LEU A 126 -9.29 10.95 6.95
C LEU A 126 -9.31 9.41 7.05
N ALA A 127 -8.96 8.71 5.99
CA ALA A 127 -9.11 7.25 5.90
C ALA A 127 -8.05 6.47 6.69
N ILE A 128 -6.91 7.07 7.05
CA ILE A 128 -5.74 6.34 7.56
C ILE A 128 -5.47 6.68 9.02
N SER A 129 -5.27 5.64 9.83
CA SER A 129 -4.97 5.73 11.27
C SER A 129 -3.45 5.74 11.52
N SER A 130 -3.00 6.19 12.71
CA SER A 130 -1.59 6.13 13.11
C SER A 130 -1.29 4.87 13.91
N THR A 131 -0.42 4.05 13.39
CA THR A 131 0.07 2.84 14.07
C THR A 131 0.80 3.20 15.35
N THR A 132 1.67 4.21 15.33
CA THR A 132 2.51 4.61 16.47
C THR A 132 1.68 5.11 17.65
N ILE A 133 0.68 5.94 17.40
CA ILE A 133 -0.21 6.51 18.43
C ILE A 133 -1.04 5.40 19.07
N ILE A 134 -1.63 4.50 18.27
CA ILE A 134 -2.48 3.42 18.77
C ILE A 134 -1.68 2.42 19.60
N VAL A 135 -0.51 1.99 19.12
CA VAL A 135 0.37 1.08 19.86
C VAL A 135 0.75 1.68 21.21
N LYS A 136 1.10 2.98 21.24
CA LYS A 136 1.43 3.68 22.48
C LYS A 136 0.23 3.75 23.42
N ALA A 137 -0.94 4.18 22.93
CA ALA A 137 -2.16 4.28 23.75
C ALA A 137 -2.57 2.92 24.34
N LEU A 138 -2.57 1.85 23.55
CA LEU A 138 -2.86 0.50 24.03
C LEU A 138 -1.84 -0.01 25.03
N SER A 139 -0.55 0.34 24.85
CA SER A 139 0.52 -0.03 25.80
C SER A 139 0.35 0.69 27.15
N GLU A 140 0.08 2.00 27.13
CA GLU A 140 -0.14 2.80 28.35
C GLU A 140 -1.40 2.37 29.11
N LEU A 141 -2.42 1.89 28.41
CA LEU A 141 -3.65 1.35 29.00
C LEU A 141 -3.51 -0.12 29.44
N GLY A 142 -2.38 -0.78 29.17
CA GLY A 142 -2.16 -2.19 29.50
C GLY A 142 -2.95 -3.17 28.64
N LEU A 143 -3.52 -2.72 27.49
CA LEU A 143 -4.42 -3.50 26.63
C LEU A 143 -3.72 -4.14 25.42
N LYS A 144 -2.40 -3.95 25.27
CA LYS A 144 -1.63 -4.42 24.08
C LYS A 144 -1.75 -5.91 23.80
N ARG A 145 -1.98 -6.75 24.84
CA ARG A 145 -2.07 -8.22 24.71
C ARG A 145 -3.49 -8.74 24.49
N GLU A 146 -4.49 -7.88 24.56
CA GLU A 146 -5.88 -8.24 24.33
C GLU A 146 -6.13 -8.69 22.89
N SER A 147 -7.10 -9.58 22.67
CA SER A 147 -7.40 -10.14 21.35
C SER A 147 -7.87 -9.09 20.35
N PHE A 148 -8.61 -8.08 20.79
CA PHE A 148 -9.03 -6.98 19.93
C PHE A 148 -7.83 -6.10 19.52
N ALA A 149 -6.83 -5.91 20.39
CA ALA A 149 -5.62 -5.16 20.06
C ALA A 149 -4.81 -5.86 18.96
N GLN A 150 -4.72 -7.20 18.99
CA GLN A 150 -4.08 -7.97 17.92
C GLN A 150 -4.81 -7.79 16.58
N LEU A 151 -6.15 -7.71 16.60
CA LEU A 151 -6.94 -7.41 15.41
C LEU A 151 -6.69 -5.98 14.92
N VAL A 152 -6.63 -5.00 15.82
CA VAL A 152 -6.28 -3.61 15.48
C VAL A 152 -4.92 -3.56 14.81
N PHE A 153 -3.89 -4.24 15.35
CA PHE A 153 -2.57 -4.27 14.69
C PHE A 153 -2.62 -4.88 13.29
N GLY A 154 -3.46 -5.90 13.09
CA GLY A 154 -3.71 -6.45 11.76
C GLY A 154 -4.38 -5.44 10.81
N ILE A 155 -5.36 -4.68 11.29
CA ILE A 155 -6.05 -3.63 10.52
C ILE A 155 -5.04 -2.55 10.12
N LEU A 156 -4.25 -2.04 11.06
CA LEU A 156 -3.24 -1.02 10.80
C LEU A 156 -2.21 -1.45 9.74
N ILE A 157 -1.76 -2.70 9.77
CA ILE A 157 -0.87 -3.24 8.72
C ILE A 157 -1.54 -3.16 7.34
N VAL A 158 -2.83 -3.46 7.25
CA VAL A 158 -3.57 -3.38 5.98
C VAL A 158 -3.78 -1.92 5.57
N GLU A 159 -4.11 -1.03 6.52
CA GLU A 159 -4.25 0.41 6.26
C GLU A 159 -2.95 1.01 5.72
N ASP A 160 -1.79 0.69 6.30
CA ASP A 160 -0.48 1.20 5.86
C ASP A 160 -0.21 0.81 4.40
N ILE A 161 -0.56 -0.42 4.00
CA ILE A 161 -0.42 -0.89 2.61
C ILE A 161 -1.37 -0.13 1.68
N LEU A 162 -2.63 0.03 2.09
CA LEU A 162 -3.64 0.74 1.31
C LEU A 162 -3.35 2.24 1.24
N ALA A 163 -2.72 2.82 2.29
CA ALA A 163 -2.24 4.19 2.29
C ALA A 163 -1.23 4.45 1.17
N ILE A 164 -0.31 3.53 0.98
CA ILE A 164 0.69 3.63 -0.08
C ILE A 164 0.03 3.50 -1.46
N ALA A 165 -0.86 2.54 -1.62
CA ALA A 165 -1.65 2.40 -2.85
C ALA A 165 -2.45 3.69 -3.13
N MET A 166 -3.01 4.31 -2.11
CA MET A 166 -3.77 5.55 -2.20
C MET A 166 -2.88 6.75 -2.56
N LEU A 167 -1.68 6.87 -1.96
CA LEU A 167 -0.71 7.91 -2.34
C LEU A 167 -0.37 7.86 -3.82
N VAL A 168 -0.20 6.68 -4.37
CA VAL A 168 0.14 6.52 -5.78
C VAL A 168 -1.06 6.77 -6.68
N LEU A 169 -2.25 6.30 -6.29
CA LEU A 169 -3.49 6.61 -7.01
C LEU A 169 -3.74 8.12 -7.07
N LEU A 170 -3.61 8.81 -5.95
CA LEU A 170 -3.78 10.25 -5.87
C LEU A 170 -2.74 10.99 -6.72
N SER A 171 -1.48 10.54 -6.70
CA SER A 171 -0.42 11.09 -7.56
C SER A 171 -0.77 10.94 -9.05
N GLY A 172 -1.27 9.77 -9.46
CA GLY A 172 -1.69 9.52 -10.83
C GLY A 172 -2.91 10.36 -11.25
N ILE A 173 -3.93 10.46 -10.40
CA ILE A 173 -5.12 11.30 -10.66
C ILE A 173 -4.73 12.79 -10.74
N ALA A 174 -3.84 13.24 -9.86
CA ALA A 174 -3.35 14.60 -9.86
C ALA A 174 -2.61 14.98 -11.15
N GLN A 175 -1.87 14.05 -11.75
CA GLN A 175 -1.16 14.28 -13.01
C GLN A 175 -2.08 14.29 -14.23
N THR A 176 -3.15 13.48 -14.23
CA THR A 176 -4.08 13.39 -15.35
C THR A 176 -5.16 14.48 -15.32
N GLY A 177 -5.46 15.03 -14.14
CA GLY A 177 -6.50 16.03 -13.94
C GLY A 177 -7.94 15.52 -14.13
N GLU A 178 -8.12 14.25 -14.49
CA GLU A 178 -9.43 13.65 -14.79
C GLU A 178 -9.81 12.58 -13.76
N LEU A 179 -10.99 12.75 -13.16
CA LEU A 179 -11.65 11.78 -12.26
C LEU A 179 -12.49 10.78 -13.07
N SER A 180 -11.93 10.17 -14.12
CA SER A 180 -12.66 9.14 -14.85
C SER A 180 -12.30 7.74 -14.36
N ALA A 181 -13.31 6.88 -14.17
CA ALA A 181 -13.11 5.51 -13.70
C ALA A 181 -12.18 4.70 -14.64
N GLY A 182 -12.21 4.97 -15.95
CA GLY A 182 -11.34 4.32 -16.92
C GLY A 182 -9.87 4.68 -16.73
N VAL A 183 -9.57 5.96 -16.54
CA VAL A 183 -8.21 6.44 -16.28
C VAL A 183 -7.70 5.89 -14.94
N ALA A 184 -8.54 5.89 -13.91
CA ALA A 184 -8.18 5.33 -12.60
C ALA A 184 -7.81 3.84 -12.67
N VAL A 185 -8.59 3.03 -13.39
CA VAL A 185 -8.31 1.59 -13.56
C VAL A 185 -7.01 1.35 -14.33
N VAL A 186 -6.75 2.10 -15.39
CA VAL A 186 -5.51 1.98 -16.18
C VAL A 186 -4.30 2.41 -15.34
N THR A 187 -4.41 3.53 -14.61
CA THR A 187 -3.35 4.02 -13.72
C THR A 187 -3.05 3.02 -12.60
N LEU A 188 -4.10 2.47 -11.96
CA LEU A 188 -3.96 1.42 -10.96
C LEU A 188 -3.30 0.16 -11.54
N GLY A 189 -3.68 -0.24 -12.75
CA GLY A 189 -3.08 -1.38 -13.45
C GLY A 189 -1.59 -1.17 -13.72
N LYS A 190 -1.20 0.00 -14.23
CA LYS A 190 0.21 0.38 -14.44
C LYS A 190 0.99 0.38 -13.14
N LEU A 191 0.41 0.92 -12.08
CA LEU A 191 1.01 0.94 -10.76
C LEU A 191 1.25 -0.46 -10.19
N LEU A 192 0.20 -1.28 -10.13
CA LEU A 192 0.28 -2.65 -9.61
C LEU A 192 1.33 -3.46 -10.37
N LEU A 193 1.40 -3.26 -11.66
CA LEU A 193 2.41 -3.87 -12.51
C LEU A 193 3.81 -3.38 -12.13
N PHE A 194 4.02 -2.05 -12.07
CA PHE A 194 5.30 -1.47 -11.68
C PHE A 194 5.74 -1.99 -10.30
N MET A 195 4.84 -2.00 -9.32
CA MET A 195 5.12 -2.55 -7.98
C MET A 195 5.51 -4.04 -8.05
N THR A 196 4.77 -4.84 -8.81
CA THR A 196 5.04 -6.28 -8.95
C THR A 196 6.40 -6.54 -9.60
N VAL A 197 6.70 -5.83 -10.70
CA VAL A 197 8.00 -5.95 -11.38
C VAL A 197 9.13 -5.52 -10.46
N SER A 198 8.99 -4.37 -9.81
CA SER A 198 9.99 -3.83 -8.89
C SER A 198 10.25 -4.77 -7.71
N LEU A 199 9.20 -5.34 -7.12
CA LEU A 199 9.32 -6.33 -6.05
C LEU A 199 10.00 -7.60 -6.53
N VAL A 200 9.56 -8.19 -7.65
CA VAL A 200 10.11 -9.45 -8.14
C VAL A 200 11.58 -9.28 -8.53
N VAL A 201 11.91 -8.26 -9.34
CA VAL A 201 13.30 -8.00 -9.76
C VAL A 201 14.15 -7.57 -8.56
N GLY A 202 13.60 -6.70 -7.71
CA GLY A 202 14.29 -6.19 -6.53
C GLY A 202 14.64 -7.31 -5.54
N ILE A 203 13.72 -8.21 -5.21
CA ILE A 203 13.97 -9.36 -4.31
C ILE A 203 15.00 -10.31 -4.90
N LEU A 204 15.08 -10.44 -6.22
CA LEU A 204 16.09 -11.28 -6.86
C LEU A 204 17.50 -10.66 -6.84
N VAL A 205 17.60 -9.34 -6.94
CA VAL A 205 18.88 -8.63 -7.11
C VAL A 205 19.41 -8.07 -5.78
N VAL A 206 18.59 -7.28 -5.07
CA VAL A 206 19.03 -6.47 -3.93
C VAL A 206 19.51 -7.31 -2.74
N PRO A 207 18.81 -8.36 -2.28
CA PRO A 207 19.31 -9.21 -1.19
C PRO A 207 20.64 -9.90 -1.52
N ARG A 208 20.84 -10.30 -2.78
CA ARG A 208 22.12 -10.91 -3.22
C ARG A 208 23.27 -9.90 -3.17
N ALA A 209 23.03 -8.67 -3.64
CA ALA A 209 24.02 -7.60 -3.58
C ALA A 209 24.36 -7.22 -2.12
N LEU A 210 23.34 -7.09 -1.25
CA LEU A 210 23.53 -6.81 0.17
C LEU A 210 24.28 -7.95 0.89
N ASN A 211 23.99 -9.20 0.57
CA ASN A 211 24.71 -10.36 1.11
C ASN A 211 26.20 -10.33 0.72
N TYR A 212 26.52 -9.87 -0.50
CA TYR A 212 27.90 -9.71 -0.93
C TYR A 212 28.62 -8.63 -0.12
N VAL A 213 28.00 -7.46 0.05
CA VAL A 213 28.54 -6.34 0.86
C VAL A 213 28.69 -6.72 2.34
N ALA A 214 27.70 -7.41 2.91
CA ALA A 214 27.69 -7.81 4.31
C ALA A 214 28.80 -8.79 4.68
N ARG A 215 29.40 -9.51 3.69
CA ARG A 215 30.58 -10.37 3.94
C ARG A 215 31.80 -9.60 4.42
N ALA A 216 31.89 -8.30 4.10
CA ALA A 216 32.98 -7.43 4.58
C ALA A 216 32.88 -7.13 6.08
N LYS A 217 31.78 -7.50 6.77
CA LYS A 217 31.52 -7.30 8.21
C LYS A 217 31.65 -5.83 8.69
N SER A 218 31.58 -4.86 7.76
CA SER A 218 31.63 -3.42 8.06
C SER A 218 30.21 -2.84 8.05
N ASP A 219 29.83 -2.15 9.13
CA ASP A 219 28.56 -1.43 9.23
C ASP A 219 28.53 -0.22 8.31
N GLU A 220 29.66 0.46 8.16
CA GLU A 220 29.80 1.60 7.27
C GLU A 220 29.53 1.21 5.79
N MET A 221 30.18 0.13 5.31
CA MET A 221 29.96 -0.35 3.94
C MET A 221 28.52 -0.77 3.70
N LEU A 222 27.90 -1.44 4.68
CA LEU A 222 26.50 -1.84 4.59
C LEU A 222 25.59 -0.62 4.54
N LEU A 223 25.78 0.36 5.44
CA LEU A 223 24.99 1.59 5.50
C LEU A 223 25.07 2.37 4.19
N VAL A 224 26.28 2.64 3.68
CA VAL A 224 26.48 3.38 2.42
C VAL A 224 25.83 2.64 1.25
N SER A 225 25.95 1.31 1.19
CA SER A 225 25.31 0.52 0.13
C SER A 225 23.77 0.57 0.22
N VAL A 226 23.21 0.47 1.41
CA VAL A 226 21.76 0.58 1.66
C VAL A 226 21.24 1.94 1.21
N LEU A 227 21.94 3.02 1.58
CA LEU A 227 21.60 4.38 1.16
C LEU A 227 21.73 4.55 -0.36
N GLY A 228 22.78 4.00 -0.96
CA GLY A 228 22.99 4.00 -2.40
C GLY A 228 21.84 3.31 -3.16
N PHE A 229 21.39 2.16 -2.71
CA PHE A 229 20.21 1.49 -3.26
C PHE A 229 18.94 2.30 -3.02
N CYS A 230 18.76 2.87 -1.82
CA CYS A 230 17.59 3.67 -1.48
C CYS A 230 17.45 4.86 -2.43
N PHE A 231 18.45 5.73 -2.47
CA PHE A 231 18.40 6.93 -3.31
C PHE A 231 18.42 6.61 -4.81
N GLY A 232 19.21 5.61 -5.23
CA GLY A 232 19.26 5.16 -6.63
C GLY A 232 17.90 4.65 -7.12
N PHE A 233 17.20 3.88 -6.29
CA PHE A 233 15.87 3.39 -6.63
C PHE A 233 14.82 4.51 -6.59
N CYS A 234 14.89 5.43 -5.62
CA CYS A 234 14.04 6.64 -5.60
C CYS A 234 14.19 7.45 -6.89
N LEU A 235 15.42 7.68 -7.35
CA LEU A 235 15.67 8.39 -8.61
C LEU A 235 15.10 7.65 -9.83
N LEU A 236 15.19 6.32 -9.86
CA LEU A 236 14.60 5.50 -10.92
C LEU A 236 13.07 5.66 -10.93
N VAL A 237 12.44 5.62 -9.75
CA VAL A 237 10.99 5.74 -9.59
C VAL A 237 10.49 7.13 -10.03
N VAL A 238 11.22 8.20 -9.66
CA VAL A 238 10.91 9.58 -10.09
C VAL A 238 11.03 9.72 -11.60
N LYS A 239 12.03 9.09 -12.25
CA LYS A 239 12.16 9.10 -13.73
C LYS A 239 11.02 8.36 -14.44
N LEU A 240 10.27 7.53 -13.73
CA LEU A 240 9.08 6.85 -14.23
C LEU A 240 7.78 7.57 -13.84
N ASP A 241 7.89 8.85 -13.45
CA ASP A 241 6.78 9.73 -13.05
C ASP A 241 6.00 9.25 -11.81
N TYR A 242 6.64 8.48 -10.92
CA TYR A 242 6.07 8.11 -9.63
C TYR A 242 6.69 8.93 -8.48
N SER A 243 6.03 8.93 -7.32
CA SER A 243 6.50 9.68 -6.15
C SER A 243 7.77 9.08 -5.53
N ILE A 244 8.64 9.97 -5.01
CA ILE A 244 9.86 9.56 -4.30
C ILE A 244 9.54 8.71 -3.07
N ALA A 245 8.41 8.98 -2.39
CA ALA A 245 7.92 8.24 -1.24
C ALA A 245 7.63 6.76 -1.59
N LEU A 246 7.01 6.51 -2.76
CA LEU A 246 6.79 5.14 -3.26
C LEU A 246 8.11 4.42 -3.50
N GLY A 247 9.10 5.11 -4.10
CA GLY A 247 10.42 4.53 -4.34
C GLY A 247 11.10 4.10 -3.06
N ALA A 248 11.12 4.98 -2.06
CA ALA A 248 11.69 4.69 -0.75
C ALA A 248 11.00 3.50 -0.06
N PHE A 249 9.67 3.47 -0.06
CA PHE A 249 8.91 2.36 0.50
C PHE A 249 9.19 1.02 -0.21
N LEU A 250 9.15 0.99 -1.55
CA LEU A 250 9.36 -0.25 -2.31
C LEU A 250 10.75 -0.82 -2.09
N ILE A 251 11.79 0.01 -2.11
CA ILE A 251 13.15 -0.49 -1.86
C ILE A 251 13.32 -0.95 -0.41
N GLY A 252 12.67 -0.30 0.55
CA GLY A 252 12.59 -0.77 1.94
C GLY A 252 11.93 -2.14 2.03
N ALA A 253 10.78 -2.34 1.39
CA ALA A 253 10.06 -3.61 1.36
C ALA A 253 10.87 -4.74 0.64
N ILE A 254 11.65 -4.40 -0.39
CA ILE A 254 12.59 -5.34 -1.03
C ILE A 254 13.70 -5.75 -0.06
N MET A 255 14.26 -4.78 0.69
CA MET A 255 15.31 -5.05 1.67
C MET A 255 14.80 -5.77 2.91
N ALA A 256 13.51 -5.66 3.25
CA ALA A 256 12.86 -6.40 4.32
C ALA A 256 12.99 -7.93 4.17
N GLU A 257 13.13 -8.41 2.94
CA GLU A 257 13.36 -9.83 2.64
C GLU A 257 14.85 -10.24 2.73
N SER A 258 15.75 -9.31 3.13
CA SER A 258 17.18 -9.59 3.32
C SER A 258 17.42 -10.29 4.66
N ARG A 259 18.40 -11.20 4.69
CA ARG A 259 18.90 -11.85 5.92
C ARG A 259 19.53 -10.86 6.92
N HIS A 260 19.86 -9.65 6.47
CA HIS A 260 20.48 -8.61 7.26
C HIS A 260 19.51 -7.53 7.73
N LEU A 261 18.19 -7.80 7.67
CA LEU A 261 17.14 -6.82 8.00
C LEU A 261 17.39 -6.10 9.33
N HIS A 262 17.56 -6.83 10.43
CA HIS A 262 17.77 -6.22 11.77
C HIS A 262 19.00 -5.32 11.84
N ARG A 263 20.08 -5.70 11.13
CA ARG A 263 21.29 -4.86 11.06
C ARG A 263 21.03 -3.58 10.27
N ILE A 264 20.29 -3.69 9.14
CA ILE A 264 19.88 -2.54 8.33
C ILE A 264 18.95 -1.61 9.13
N GLU A 265 17.94 -2.16 9.79
CA GLU A 265 17.03 -1.39 10.66
C GLU A 265 17.79 -0.61 11.73
N HIS A 266 18.72 -1.26 12.42
CA HIS A 266 19.54 -0.62 13.47
C HIS A 266 20.40 0.53 12.93
N LEU A 267 20.96 0.38 11.72
CA LEU A 267 21.79 1.41 11.08
C LEU A 267 20.98 2.60 10.55
N ILE A 268 19.76 2.34 10.10
CA ILE A 268 18.87 3.36 9.51
C ILE A 268 18.06 4.11 10.58
N ALA A 269 17.74 3.48 11.71
CA ALA A 269 16.89 4.06 12.75
C ALA A 269 17.34 5.46 13.21
N PRO A 270 18.64 5.73 13.51
CA PRO A 270 19.07 7.07 13.91
C PRO A 270 18.87 8.13 12.83
N LEU A 271 19.08 7.76 11.54
CA LEU A 271 18.85 8.67 10.41
C LEU A 271 17.35 8.94 10.24
N ARG A 272 16.52 7.90 10.27
CA ARG A 272 15.07 8.05 10.25
C ARG A 272 14.60 9.00 11.36
N ASP A 273 15.04 8.79 12.59
CA ASP A 273 14.57 9.59 13.74
C ASP A 273 14.98 11.06 13.60
N ALA A 274 16.22 11.34 13.18
CA ALA A 274 16.71 12.70 12.99
C ALA A 274 15.98 13.42 11.84
N PHE A 275 15.87 12.77 10.67
CA PHE A 275 15.23 13.38 9.51
C PHE A 275 13.70 13.44 9.65
N SER A 276 13.10 12.50 10.38
CA SER A 276 11.68 12.55 10.74
C SER A 276 11.36 13.76 11.63
N ALA A 277 12.23 14.08 12.60
CA ALA A 277 12.06 15.29 13.40
C ALA A 277 12.11 16.55 12.52
N ILE A 278 13.07 16.65 11.58
CA ILE A 278 13.16 17.76 10.63
C ILE A 278 11.89 17.84 9.78
N PHE A 279 11.41 16.72 9.25
CA PHE A 279 10.17 16.66 8.45
C PHE A 279 8.97 17.21 9.22
N PHE A 280 8.74 16.77 10.46
CA PHE A 280 7.60 17.25 11.23
C PHE A 280 7.75 18.72 11.68
N VAL A 281 8.98 19.19 11.91
CA VAL A 281 9.22 20.63 12.13
C VAL A 281 8.92 21.42 10.86
N THR A 282 9.33 20.93 9.69
CA THR A 282 9.01 21.56 8.40
C THR A 282 7.50 21.65 8.16
N ILE A 283 6.76 20.61 8.54
CA ILE A 283 5.30 20.62 8.56
C ILE A 283 4.78 21.79 9.39
N GLY A 284 5.33 21.98 10.59
CA GLY A 284 4.96 23.09 11.46
C GLY A 284 5.30 24.45 10.88
N LEU A 285 6.45 24.60 10.20
CA LEU A 285 6.83 25.84 9.52
C LEU A 285 5.82 26.27 8.45
N MET A 286 5.24 25.31 7.73
CA MET A 286 4.25 25.59 6.69
C MET A 286 2.86 25.90 7.26
N LEU A 287 2.63 25.69 8.56
CA LEU A 287 1.34 25.87 9.18
C LEU A 287 1.11 27.33 9.56
N ASN A 288 0.16 27.97 8.92
CA ASN A 288 -0.32 29.29 9.32
C ASN A 288 -1.40 29.18 10.41
N PRO A 289 -1.15 29.64 11.66
CA PRO A 289 -2.13 29.54 12.74
C PRO A 289 -3.44 30.30 12.49
N ALA A 290 -3.43 31.35 11.65
CA ALA A 290 -4.65 32.08 11.29
C ALA A 290 -5.67 31.18 10.58
N VAL A 291 -5.18 30.24 9.73
CA VAL A 291 -6.04 29.27 9.05
C VAL A 291 -6.83 28.40 10.04
N LEU A 292 -6.26 28.10 11.21
CA LEU A 292 -6.95 27.30 12.24
C LEU A 292 -8.17 28.05 12.82
N VAL A 293 -8.09 29.37 12.90
CA VAL A 293 -9.20 30.22 13.35
C VAL A 293 -10.25 30.35 12.26
N ASP A 294 -9.83 30.63 11.03
CA ASP A 294 -10.72 30.81 9.87
C ASP A 294 -11.49 29.53 9.54
N TYR A 295 -10.86 28.37 9.72
CA TYR A 295 -11.45 27.05 9.45
C TYR A 295 -11.84 26.29 10.72
N ALA A 296 -12.04 26.98 11.87
CA ALA A 296 -12.39 26.33 13.14
C ALA A 296 -13.66 25.47 13.04
N TRP A 297 -14.68 25.94 12.33
CA TRP A 297 -15.92 25.19 12.10
C TRP A 297 -15.70 23.94 11.24
N PRO A 298 -15.08 24.00 10.04
CA PRO A 298 -14.69 22.80 9.30
C PRO A 298 -13.86 21.82 10.13
N ILE A 299 -12.86 22.28 10.88
CA ILE A 299 -12.03 21.43 11.75
C ILE A 299 -12.88 20.69 12.79
N ALA A 300 -13.82 21.37 13.44
CA ALA A 300 -14.70 20.75 14.42
C ALA A 300 -15.60 19.68 13.79
N VAL A 301 -16.23 20.00 12.65
CA VAL A 301 -17.10 19.06 11.92
C VAL A 301 -16.31 17.85 11.45
N ILE A 302 -15.15 18.06 10.84
CA ILE A 302 -14.29 16.98 10.34
C ILE A 302 -13.80 16.12 11.49
N THR A 303 -13.38 16.70 12.63
CA THR A 303 -12.96 15.95 13.81
C THR A 303 -14.06 15.01 14.32
N VAL A 304 -15.29 15.51 14.45
CA VAL A 304 -16.44 14.69 14.85
C VAL A 304 -16.74 13.62 13.81
N ALA A 305 -16.70 13.97 12.54
CA ALA A 305 -16.92 13.04 11.44
C ALA A 305 -15.86 11.92 11.39
N VAL A 306 -14.58 12.22 11.65
CA VAL A 306 -13.53 11.21 11.77
C VAL A 306 -13.83 10.25 12.91
N ILE A 307 -14.11 10.77 14.11
CA ILE A 307 -14.36 9.92 15.28
C ILE A 307 -15.56 9.01 15.01
N ILE A 308 -16.70 9.57 14.62
CA ILE A 308 -17.92 8.79 14.38
C ILE A 308 -17.77 7.91 13.15
N GLY A 309 -17.24 8.44 12.07
CA GLY A 309 -17.04 7.72 10.80
C GLY A 309 -16.16 6.49 10.96
N LYS A 310 -15.03 6.61 11.64
CA LYS A 310 -14.12 5.48 11.89
C LYS A 310 -14.71 4.46 12.87
N ILE A 311 -15.39 4.90 13.92
CA ILE A 311 -16.11 3.99 14.82
C ILE A 311 -17.12 3.16 14.05
N VAL A 312 -17.90 3.79 13.18
CA VAL A 312 -18.94 3.12 12.40
C VAL A 312 -18.32 2.26 11.29
N SER A 313 -17.41 2.80 10.50
CA SER A 313 -16.87 2.10 9.32
C SER A 313 -16.02 0.89 9.70
N CYS A 314 -15.05 1.07 10.59
CA CYS A 314 -14.19 -0.02 11.05
C CYS A 314 -14.95 -1.00 11.97
N GLY A 315 -15.81 -0.46 12.85
CA GLY A 315 -16.71 -1.27 13.69
C GLY A 315 -17.65 -2.14 12.85
N LEU A 316 -18.30 -1.56 11.84
CA LEU A 316 -19.16 -2.29 10.91
C LEU A 316 -18.37 -3.37 10.15
N GLY A 317 -17.21 -3.03 9.58
CA GLY A 317 -16.36 -4.00 8.89
C GLY A 317 -15.92 -5.15 9.78
N THR A 318 -15.55 -4.85 11.04
CA THR A 318 -15.21 -5.87 12.05
C THR A 318 -16.39 -6.77 12.39
N PHE A 319 -17.58 -6.20 12.52
CA PHE A 319 -18.80 -6.94 12.78
C PHE A 319 -19.21 -7.80 11.58
N LEU A 320 -19.18 -7.25 10.37
CA LEU A 320 -19.47 -7.98 9.13
C LEU A 320 -18.50 -9.16 8.91
N ALA A 321 -17.27 -9.03 9.39
CA ALA A 321 -16.29 -10.12 9.37
C ALA A 321 -16.48 -11.17 10.51
N GLY A 322 -17.59 -11.11 11.26
CA GLY A 322 -18.01 -12.14 12.21
C GLY A 322 -17.54 -11.96 13.66
N LYS A 323 -17.01 -10.77 14.00
CA LYS A 323 -16.70 -10.46 15.40
C LYS A 323 -17.94 -9.96 16.13
N ASP A 324 -17.95 -10.14 17.46
CA ASP A 324 -19.03 -9.65 18.32
C ASP A 324 -19.05 -8.12 18.40
N GLY A 325 -20.20 -7.54 18.73
CA GLY A 325 -20.40 -6.09 18.79
C GLY A 325 -19.48 -5.37 19.78
N ARG A 326 -19.07 -6.04 20.88
CA ARG A 326 -18.11 -5.50 21.84
C ARG A 326 -16.73 -5.34 21.22
N THR A 327 -16.24 -6.38 20.54
CA THR A 327 -14.98 -6.34 19.81
C THR A 327 -15.03 -5.31 18.68
N ALA A 328 -16.13 -5.26 17.93
CA ALA A 328 -16.32 -4.27 16.86
C ALA A 328 -16.26 -2.82 17.37
N MET A 329 -16.90 -2.53 18.49
CA MET A 329 -16.86 -1.20 19.13
C MET A 329 -15.45 -0.87 19.65
N ARG A 330 -14.79 -1.79 20.35
CA ARG A 330 -13.41 -1.61 20.83
C ARG A 330 -12.45 -1.31 19.69
N VAL A 331 -12.55 -2.05 18.59
CA VAL A 331 -11.74 -1.85 17.39
C VAL A 331 -12.01 -0.47 16.79
N GLY A 332 -13.26 -0.13 16.48
CA GLY A 332 -13.62 1.17 15.89
C GLY A 332 -13.20 2.35 16.74
N MET A 333 -13.39 2.29 18.07
CA MET A 333 -12.98 3.37 18.98
C MET A 333 -11.46 3.48 19.14
N THR A 334 -10.72 2.39 18.87
CA THR A 334 -9.26 2.41 18.94
C THR A 334 -8.64 3.07 17.71
N VAL A 335 -9.22 2.84 16.52
CA VAL A 335 -8.69 3.39 15.24
C VAL A 335 -9.25 4.77 14.90
N SER A 336 -10.08 5.38 15.73
CA SER A 336 -10.80 6.62 15.45
C SER A 336 -9.94 7.91 15.55
N GLN A 337 -8.77 7.89 14.92
CA GLN A 337 -7.87 9.04 14.78
C GLN A 337 -7.16 8.98 13.42
N ILE A 338 -6.61 10.10 12.96
CA ILE A 338 -5.82 10.15 11.72
C ILE A 338 -4.33 10.19 12.00
N GLY A 339 -3.55 9.59 11.10
CA GLY A 339 -2.14 9.31 11.29
C GLY A 339 -1.17 10.20 10.53
N GLU A 340 0.09 9.81 10.59
CA GLU A 340 1.20 10.48 9.91
C GLU A 340 1.10 10.41 8.36
N PHE A 341 0.52 9.35 7.82
CA PHE A 341 0.25 9.26 6.38
C PHE A 341 -0.70 10.35 5.89
N SER A 342 -1.61 10.82 6.75
CA SER A 342 -2.50 11.94 6.43
C SER A 342 -1.72 13.21 6.10
N PHE A 343 -0.60 13.47 6.80
CA PHE A 343 0.28 14.60 6.52
C PHE A 343 1.03 14.41 5.20
N ILE A 344 1.45 13.19 4.90
CA ILE A 344 2.15 12.87 3.65
C ILE A 344 1.20 13.05 2.46
N ILE A 345 -0.06 12.61 2.58
CA ILE A 345 -1.09 12.80 1.57
C ILE A 345 -1.38 14.30 1.38
N ALA A 346 -1.54 15.05 2.46
CA ALA A 346 -1.78 16.49 2.39
C ALA A 346 -0.61 17.24 1.76
N SER A 347 0.63 16.89 2.12
CA SER A 347 1.86 17.43 1.53
C SER A 347 1.99 17.08 0.05
N LEU A 348 1.63 15.85 -0.35
CA LEU A 348 1.61 15.44 -1.76
C LEU A 348 0.68 16.33 -2.58
N GLY A 349 -0.54 16.60 -2.09
CA GLY A 349 -1.50 17.47 -2.76
C GLY A 349 -0.99 18.89 -2.97
N LEU A 350 -0.30 19.44 -1.96
CA LEU A 350 0.35 20.75 -2.07
C LEU A 350 1.51 20.75 -3.07
N THR A 351 2.38 19.75 -3.00
CA THR A 351 3.54 19.62 -3.90
C THR A 351 3.11 19.51 -5.36
N LEU A 352 2.06 18.73 -5.62
CA LEU A 352 1.46 18.58 -6.96
C LEU A 352 0.60 19.79 -7.37
N LYS A 353 0.38 20.76 -6.48
CA LYS A 353 -0.44 21.95 -6.69
C LYS A 353 -1.89 21.66 -7.11
N VAL A 354 -2.44 20.55 -6.62
CA VAL A 354 -3.81 20.11 -6.92
C VAL A 354 -4.77 20.32 -5.77
N THR A 355 -4.25 20.62 -4.57
CA THR A 355 -5.05 20.95 -3.39
C THR A 355 -4.79 22.37 -2.92
N SER A 356 -5.81 22.92 -2.25
CA SER A 356 -5.73 24.24 -1.63
C SER A 356 -4.84 24.23 -0.39
N ALA A 357 -4.17 25.35 -0.11
CA ALA A 357 -3.21 25.47 0.99
C ALA A 357 -3.84 25.28 2.39
N PHE A 358 -5.16 25.47 2.54
CA PHE A 358 -5.86 25.31 3.81
C PHE A 358 -6.02 23.84 4.24
N LEU A 359 -5.99 22.89 3.30
CA LEU A 359 -6.26 21.48 3.58
C LEU A 359 -5.22 20.87 4.52
N TYR A 360 -3.97 21.27 4.35
CA TYR A 360 -2.86 20.77 5.16
C TYR A 360 -2.95 21.21 6.65
N PRO A 361 -3.14 22.50 7.01
CA PRO A 361 -3.41 22.92 8.37
C PRO A 361 -4.63 22.22 9.01
N ILE A 362 -5.69 22.00 8.25
CA ILE A 362 -6.88 21.28 8.72
C ILE A 362 -6.51 19.84 9.08
N ALA A 363 -5.77 19.13 8.23
CA ALA A 363 -5.32 17.77 8.51
C ALA A 363 -4.51 17.69 9.82
N VAL A 364 -3.60 18.64 10.04
CA VAL A 364 -2.79 18.72 11.26
C VAL A 364 -3.66 18.94 12.50
N ALA A 365 -4.59 19.89 12.43
CA ALA A 365 -5.48 20.20 13.55
C ALA A 365 -6.41 19.02 13.90
N VAL A 366 -7.01 18.38 12.90
CA VAL A 366 -7.87 17.21 13.09
C VAL A 366 -7.08 16.04 13.68
N SER A 367 -5.84 15.81 13.20
CA SER A 367 -4.97 14.78 13.76
C SER A 367 -4.63 15.04 15.22
N ALA A 368 -4.28 16.27 15.58
CA ALA A 368 -3.99 16.65 16.96
C ALA A 368 -5.18 16.40 17.88
N LEU A 369 -6.37 16.85 17.48
CA LEU A 369 -7.60 16.69 18.24
C LEU A 369 -7.99 15.22 18.38
N THR A 370 -8.01 14.45 17.28
CA THR A 370 -8.38 13.04 17.32
C THR A 370 -7.39 12.20 18.12
N THR A 371 -6.10 12.52 18.06
CA THR A 371 -5.05 11.90 18.87
C THR A 371 -5.29 12.15 20.36
N LEU A 372 -5.63 13.39 20.75
CA LEU A 372 -5.93 13.76 22.13
C LEU A 372 -7.12 12.96 22.67
N PHE A 373 -8.15 12.72 21.86
CA PHE A 373 -9.33 11.96 22.26
C PHE A 373 -9.11 10.44 22.31
N THR A 374 -8.12 9.89 21.59
CA THR A 374 -7.91 8.44 21.45
C THR A 374 -7.89 7.67 22.78
N PRO A 375 -7.12 8.03 23.82
CA PRO A 375 -7.11 7.28 25.08
C PRO A 375 -8.46 7.26 25.79
N TYR A 376 -9.23 8.35 25.66
CA TYR A 376 -10.56 8.48 26.26
C TYR A 376 -11.58 7.61 25.51
N LEU A 377 -11.51 7.59 24.18
CA LEU A 377 -12.36 6.74 23.35
C LEU A 377 -12.11 5.25 23.64
N ILE A 378 -10.86 4.82 23.71
CA ILE A 378 -10.52 3.42 24.04
C ILE A 378 -11.13 3.03 25.40
N ARG A 379 -11.01 3.88 26.43
CA ARG A 379 -11.60 3.63 27.76
C ARG A 379 -13.13 3.63 27.74
N ALA A 380 -13.73 4.46 26.89
CA ALA A 380 -15.19 4.57 26.78
C ALA A 380 -15.83 3.43 25.96
N ALA A 381 -15.05 2.57 25.30
CA ALA A 381 -15.57 1.53 24.42
C ALA A 381 -16.49 0.54 25.15
N ASP A 382 -16.08 0.02 26.32
CA ASP A 382 -16.88 -0.94 27.09
C ASP A 382 -18.16 -0.34 27.68
N PRO A 383 -18.11 0.80 28.42
CA PRO A 383 -19.33 1.40 28.97
C PRO A 383 -20.31 1.84 27.87
N LEU A 384 -19.79 2.34 26.73
CA LEU A 384 -20.65 2.72 25.60
C LEU A 384 -21.32 1.50 24.96
N THR A 385 -20.60 0.42 24.78
CA THR A 385 -21.15 -0.86 24.26
C THR A 385 -22.29 -1.38 25.17
N GLN A 386 -22.10 -1.32 26.48
CA GLN A 386 -23.13 -1.76 27.43
C GLN A 386 -24.39 -0.89 27.35
N ARG A 387 -24.23 0.45 27.31
CA ARG A 387 -25.36 1.38 27.18
C ARG A 387 -26.11 1.22 25.86
N LEU A 388 -25.39 1.09 24.75
CA LEU A 388 -25.99 0.86 23.43
C LEU A 388 -26.72 -0.49 23.38
N GLY A 389 -26.13 -1.55 23.95
CA GLY A 389 -26.80 -2.86 24.04
C GLY A 389 -28.09 -2.84 24.86
N GLN A 390 -28.16 -2.00 25.91
CA GLN A 390 -29.38 -1.82 26.72
C GLN A 390 -30.43 -0.95 26.00
N ALA A 391 -29.99 0.04 25.22
CA ALA A 391 -30.88 0.94 24.47
C ALA A 391 -31.41 0.31 23.16
N MET A 392 -30.75 -0.73 22.64
CA MET A 392 -31.11 -1.37 21.38
C MET A 392 -32.40 -2.20 21.51
N PRO A 393 -33.35 -2.09 20.56
CA PRO A 393 -34.53 -2.95 20.53
C PRO A 393 -34.11 -4.44 20.48
N ARG A 394 -34.79 -5.28 21.27
CA ARG A 394 -34.50 -6.73 21.34
C ARG A 394 -34.51 -7.41 19.98
N THR A 395 -35.33 -6.93 19.04
CA THR A 395 -35.40 -7.43 17.67
C THR A 395 -34.08 -7.26 16.93
N LEU A 396 -33.42 -6.09 17.04
CA LEU A 396 -32.12 -5.82 16.41
C LEU A 396 -31.00 -6.67 17.06
N VAL A 397 -31.01 -6.79 18.40
CA VAL A 397 -30.04 -7.65 19.11
C VAL A 397 -30.15 -9.09 18.66
N ASN A 398 -31.38 -9.61 18.46
CA ASN A 398 -31.60 -10.96 17.95
C ASN A 398 -31.12 -11.13 16.51
N VAL A 399 -31.40 -10.18 15.62
CA VAL A 399 -30.92 -10.21 14.21
C VAL A 399 -29.39 -10.22 14.15
N PHE A 400 -28.74 -9.35 14.93
CA PHE A 400 -27.28 -9.32 15.02
C PHE A 400 -26.71 -10.60 15.63
N GLY A 401 -27.37 -11.17 16.63
CA GLY A 401 -27.01 -12.45 17.22
C GLY A 401 -27.13 -13.61 16.23
N MET A 402 -28.22 -13.65 15.45
CA MET A 402 -28.43 -14.65 14.37
C MET A 402 -27.37 -14.54 13.28
N TYR A 403 -27.05 -13.31 12.83
CA TYR A 403 -26.00 -13.07 11.85
C TYR A 403 -24.64 -13.59 12.33
N GLY A 404 -24.25 -13.25 13.55
CA GLY A 404 -22.99 -13.73 14.15
C GLY A 404 -22.94 -15.25 14.33
N GLN A 405 -24.07 -15.90 14.63
CA GLN A 405 -24.17 -17.37 14.69
C GLN A 405 -24.07 -17.99 13.29
N TRP A 406 -24.76 -17.41 12.30
CA TRP A 406 -24.70 -17.87 10.91
C TRP A 406 -23.27 -17.77 10.34
N LEU A 407 -22.55 -16.67 10.57
CA LEU A 407 -21.16 -16.54 10.12
C LEU A 407 -20.23 -17.54 10.81
N ARG A 408 -20.41 -17.79 12.13
CA ARG A 408 -19.66 -18.82 12.84
C ARG A 408 -19.95 -20.21 12.29
N SER A 409 -21.18 -20.51 11.93
CA SER A 409 -21.52 -21.80 11.33
C SER A 409 -20.88 -22.01 9.95
N LEU A 410 -20.65 -20.93 9.19
CA LEU A 410 -19.89 -20.97 7.94
C LEU A 410 -18.37 -21.16 8.17
N SER A 411 -17.84 -20.62 9.28
CA SER A 411 -16.42 -20.76 9.62
C SER A 411 -16.08 -22.09 10.33
N THR A 412 -17.07 -22.74 10.96
CA THR A 412 -16.94 -24.05 11.61
C THR A 412 -17.33 -25.22 10.70
N GLY A 413 -17.69 -24.94 9.44
CA GLY A 413 -17.82 -26.00 8.44
C GLY A 413 -16.49 -26.75 8.34
N THR A 414 -16.54 -28.03 8.70
CA THR A 414 -15.44 -29.01 8.73
C THR A 414 -14.91 -29.34 7.31
N GLY A 415 -14.55 -28.34 6.55
CA GLY A 415 -13.75 -28.45 5.34
C GLY A 415 -12.29 -28.27 5.70
N GLU A 416 -11.49 -29.27 5.47
CA GLU A 416 -10.07 -29.33 5.82
C GLU A 416 -9.36 -28.00 5.54
N PRO A 417 -8.63 -27.41 6.51
CA PRO A 417 -7.89 -26.14 6.34
C PRO A 417 -6.87 -26.21 5.20
N THR A 418 -6.54 -27.41 4.75
CA THR A 418 -5.67 -27.71 3.62
C THR A 418 -6.25 -27.27 2.26
N LEU A 419 -7.55 -27.44 2.00
CA LEU A 419 -8.18 -27.09 0.72
C LEU A 419 -8.21 -25.58 0.49
N PHE A 420 -8.60 -24.81 1.50
CA PHE A 420 -8.61 -23.34 1.40
C PHE A 420 -7.20 -22.75 1.21
N SER A 421 -6.22 -23.27 1.94
CA SER A 421 -4.82 -22.85 1.81
C SER A 421 -4.24 -23.21 0.45
N MET A 422 -4.57 -24.39 -0.10
CA MET A 422 -4.15 -24.80 -1.45
C MET A 422 -4.78 -23.91 -2.54
N THR A 423 -6.08 -23.67 -2.46
CA THR A 423 -6.79 -22.81 -3.43
C THR A 423 -6.24 -21.40 -3.43
N ARG A 424 -6.04 -20.79 -2.25
CA ARG A 424 -5.43 -19.47 -2.08
C ARG A 424 -4.03 -19.42 -2.69
N ARG A 425 -3.20 -20.44 -2.47
CA ARG A 425 -1.83 -20.53 -3.01
C ARG A 425 -1.84 -20.59 -4.54
N ILE A 426 -2.76 -21.36 -5.13
CA ILE A 426 -2.90 -21.48 -6.58
C ILE A 426 -3.35 -20.14 -7.18
N ILE A 427 -4.33 -19.47 -6.60
CA ILE A 427 -4.82 -18.15 -7.05
C ILE A 427 -3.68 -17.12 -7.01
N LEU A 428 -2.92 -17.07 -5.92
CA LEU A 428 -1.78 -16.17 -5.80
C LEU A 428 -0.72 -16.44 -6.87
N GLN A 429 -0.42 -17.70 -7.14
CA GLN A 429 0.53 -18.07 -8.19
C GLN A 429 0.04 -17.70 -9.59
N ILE A 430 -1.26 -17.81 -9.87
CA ILE A 430 -1.86 -17.34 -11.11
C ILE A 430 -1.70 -15.82 -11.23
N ALA A 431 -2.04 -15.07 -10.17
CA ALA A 431 -1.93 -13.62 -10.15
C ALA A 431 -0.49 -13.13 -10.37
N VAL A 432 0.50 -13.73 -9.71
CA VAL A 432 1.93 -13.39 -9.89
C VAL A 432 2.40 -13.67 -11.33
N ASN A 433 2.06 -14.84 -11.89
CA ASN A 433 2.47 -15.15 -13.26
C ASN A 433 1.78 -14.24 -14.29
N LEU A 434 0.51 -13.90 -14.07
CA LEU A 434 -0.23 -12.97 -14.92
C LEU A 434 0.38 -11.56 -14.86
N ALA A 435 0.76 -11.10 -13.66
CA ALA A 435 1.44 -9.83 -13.49
C ALA A 435 2.81 -9.81 -14.20
N LEU A 436 3.56 -10.92 -14.19
CA LEU A 436 4.81 -11.02 -14.91
C LEU A 436 4.62 -10.98 -16.44
N VAL A 437 3.59 -11.66 -16.97
CA VAL A 437 3.22 -11.57 -18.39
C VAL A 437 2.90 -10.12 -18.77
N ALA A 438 2.03 -9.47 -18.00
CA ALA A 438 1.67 -8.08 -18.22
C ALA A 438 2.90 -7.15 -18.14
N ALA A 439 3.82 -7.41 -17.20
CA ALA A 439 5.08 -6.70 -17.05
C ALA A 439 5.95 -6.73 -18.30
N ILE A 440 6.16 -7.92 -18.84
CA ILE A 440 6.98 -8.11 -20.04
C ILE A 440 6.41 -7.31 -21.21
N PHE A 441 5.10 -7.41 -21.45
CA PHE A 441 4.46 -6.69 -22.56
C PHE A 441 4.49 -5.16 -22.38
N LEU A 442 4.33 -4.66 -21.16
CA LEU A 442 4.44 -3.21 -20.90
C LEU A 442 5.87 -2.69 -21.00
N ILE A 443 6.87 -3.42 -20.52
CA ILE A 443 8.28 -3.07 -20.68
C ILE A 443 8.62 -2.95 -22.18
N VAL A 444 8.23 -3.95 -22.96
CA VAL A 444 8.50 -3.94 -24.40
C VAL A 444 7.71 -2.83 -25.09
N SER A 445 6.44 -2.61 -24.71
CA SER A 445 5.61 -1.51 -25.24
C SER A 445 6.21 -0.14 -24.91
N TYR A 446 6.71 0.07 -23.69
CA TYR A 446 7.35 1.32 -23.28
C TYR A 446 8.71 1.53 -23.93
N SER A 447 9.47 0.45 -24.18
CA SER A 447 10.76 0.53 -24.87
C SER A 447 10.64 0.73 -26.38
N ALA A 448 9.47 0.52 -26.96
CA ALA A 448 9.23 0.60 -28.40
C ALA A 448 9.70 1.94 -29.04
N PRO A 449 9.42 3.14 -28.48
CA PRO A 449 9.90 4.40 -29.06
C PRO A 449 11.43 4.54 -29.06
N TYR A 450 12.11 3.93 -28.09
CA TYR A 450 13.58 3.99 -27.99
C TYR A 450 14.26 2.94 -28.89
N THR A 451 13.60 1.82 -29.13
CA THR A 451 14.11 0.73 -29.96
C THR A 451 13.75 0.89 -31.43
N SER A 452 12.72 1.70 -31.77
CA SER A 452 12.35 1.98 -33.17
C SER A 452 13.50 2.62 -33.93
N ASN A 453 14.24 3.57 -33.37
CA ASN A 453 15.41 4.22 -33.96
C ASN A 453 16.57 3.24 -34.26
N LEU A 454 16.71 2.20 -33.44
CA LEU A 454 17.69 1.12 -33.65
C LEU A 454 17.22 0.13 -34.71
N LEU A 455 15.89 -0.14 -34.75
CA LEU A 455 15.27 -1.09 -35.68
C LEU A 455 15.07 -0.50 -37.09
N GLU A 456 14.95 0.82 -37.24
CA GLU A 456 14.90 1.50 -38.55
C GLU A 456 16.10 1.15 -39.44
N HIS A 457 17.29 0.90 -38.85
CA HIS A 457 18.48 0.46 -39.58
C HIS A 457 18.35 -0.97 -40.16
N TRP A 458 17.46 -1.80 -39.59
CA TRP A 458 17.32 -3.23 -39.97
C TRP A 458 15.98 -3.50 -40.64
N MET A 459 14.94 -2.73 -40.34
CA MET A 459 13.57 -2.93 -40.85
C MET A 459 12.91 -1.57 -41.10
N SER A 460 12.67 -1.25 -42.38
CA SER A 460 12.06 -0.01 -42.82
C SER A 460 10.52 0.05 -42.70
N SER A 461 9.84 -1.06 -42.36
CA SER A 461 8.39 -1.11 -42.24
C SER A 461 7.90 -1.15 -40.79
N GLU A 462 7.13 -0.16 -40.37
CA GLU A 462 6.55 -0.05 -39.03
C GLU A 462 5.74 -1.29 -38.58
N PRO A 463 4.90 -1.93 -39.45
CA PRO A 463 4.20 -3.16 -39.08
C PRO A 463 5.13 -4.32 -38.72
N MET A 464 6.28 -4.42 -39.37
CA MET A 464 7.24 -5.50 -39.11
C MET A 464 8.00 -5.28 -37.80
N GLN A 465 8.30 -4.01 -37.43
CA GLN A 465 8.87 -3.66 -36.14
C GLN A 465 7.91 -4.03 -35.00
N ARG A 466 6.61 -3.74 -35.15
CA ARG A 466 5.58 -4.16 -34.17
C ARG A 466 5.49 -5.67 -34.04
N VAL A 467 5.54 -6.42 -35.14
CA VAL A 467 5.55 -7.89 -35.12
C VAL A 467 6.77 -8.42 -34.35
N MET A 468 7.95 -7.86 -34.59
CA MET A 468 9.18 -8.29 -33.93
C MET A 468 9.11 -8.03 -32.41
N LEU A 469 8.76 -6.81 -31.99
CA LEU A 469 8.66 -6.45 -30.58
C LEU A 469 7.62 -7.29 -29.84
N TRP A 470 6.44 -7.48 -30.46
CA TRP A 470 5.37 -8.28 -29.88
C TRP A 470 5.74 -9.76 -29.79
N SER A 471 6.45 -10.29 -30.79
CA SER A 471 6.96 -11.67 -30.79
C SER A 471 8.01 -11.90 -29.70
N ILE A 472 8.91 -10.95 -29.49
CA ILE A 472 9.91 -11.00 -28.39
C ILE A 472 9.20 -11.04 -27.04
N ALA A 473 8.21 -10.14 -26.83
CA ALA A 473 7.43 -10.12 -25.61
C ALA A 473 6.69 -11.44 -25.38
N LEU A 474 6.10 -12.02 -26.44
CA LEU A 474 5.39 -13.29 -26.36
C LEU A 474 6.32 -14.45 -26.00
N VAL A 475 7.49 -14.55 -26.64
CA VAL A 475 8.48 -15.61 -26.35
C VAL A 475 8.98 -15.50 -24.90
N LEU A 476 9.30 -14.31 -24.42
CA LEU A 476 9.73 -14.09 -23.05
C LEU A 476 8.63 -14.41 -22.03
N SER A 477 7.37 -14.20 -22.37
CA SER A 477 6.21 -14.49 -21.51
C SER A 477 5.76 -15.96 -21.53
N MET A 478 6.22 -16.78 -22.49
CA MET A 478 5.79 -18.18 -22.64
C MET A 478 5.88 -19.03 -21.37
N PRO A 479 6.96 -19.03 -20.58
CA PRO A 479 7.03 -19.84 -19.36
C PRO A 479 5.94 -19.49 -18.35
N PHE A 480 5.62 -18.20 -18.25
CA PHE A 480 4.59 -17.69 -17.35
C PHE A 480 3.17 -18.00 -17.84
N LEU A 481 2.92 -17.90 -19.15
CA LEU A 481 1.65 -18.29 -19.77
C LEU A 481 1.36 -19.79 -19.59
N VAL A 482 2.37 -20.63 -19.76
CA VAL A 482 2.28 -22.08 -19.48
C VAL A 482 1.96 -22.31 -18.00
N ALA A 483 2.57 -21.56 -17.11
CA ALA A 483 2.31 -21.66 -15.67
C ALA A 483 0.88 -21.22 -15.32
N VAL A 484 0.39 -20.11 -15.88
CA VAL A 484 -1.00 -19.66 -15.71
C VAL A 484 -1.97 -20.75 -16.17
N TYR A 485 -1.81 -21.29 -17.37
CA TYR A 485 -2.67 -22.37 -17.88
C TYR A 485 -2.69 -23.60 -16.96
N ARG A 486 -1.53 -24.11 -16.55
CA ARG A 486 -1.43 -25.28 -15.67
C ARG A 486 -2.07 -25.04 -14.30
N LYS A 487 -1.84 -23.87 -13.71
CA LYS A 487 -2.41 -23.53 -12.40
C LYS A 487 -3.92 -23.28 -12.48
N THR A 488 -4.41 -22.67 -13.54
CA THR A 488 -5.85 -22.50 -13.78
C THR A 488 -6.52 -23.86 -13.99
N LYS A 489 -5.88 -24.78 -14.71
CA LYS A 489 -6.38 -26.16 -14.86
C LYS A 489 -6.42 -26.90 -13.52
N SER A 490 -5.41 -26.76 -12.68
CA SER A 490 -5.40 -27.33 -11.33
C SER A 490 -6.50 -26.74 -10.45
N LEU A 491 -6.74 -25.43 -10.53
CA LEU A 491 -7.81 -24.76 -9.81
C LEU A 491 -9.19 -25.22 -10.30
N ALA A 492 -9.37 -25.33 -11.61
CA ALA A 492 -10.62 -25.81 -12.21
C ALA A 492 -10.98 -27.23 -11.80
N LEU A 493 -9.98 -28.12 -11.74
CA LEU A 493 -10.14 -29.50 -11.24
C LEU A 493 -10.56 -29.51 -9.76
N LEU A 494 -9.88 -28.76 -8.90
CA LEU A 494 -10.25 -28.65 -7.48
C LEU A 494 -11.66 -28.10 -7.29
N LEU A 495 -12.01 -27.04 -8.03
CA LEU A 495 -13.34 -26.44 -7.96
C LEU A 495 -14.41 -27.42 -8.50
N ALA A 496 -14.14 -28.14 -9.56
CA ALA A 496 -15.06 -29.13 -10.11
C ALA A 496 -15.31 -30.29 -9.12
N GLU A 497 -14.28 -30.70 -8.38
CA GLU A 497 -14.40 -31.77 -7.39
C GLU A 497 -15.19 -31.35 -6.14
N VAL A 498 -14.98 -30.11 -5.67
CA VAL A 498 -15.65 -29.55 -4.49
C VAL A 498 -17.10 -29.14 -4.81
N SER A 499 -17.34 -28.53 -5.99
CA SER A 499 -18.66 -27.94 -6.32
C SER A 499 -19.65 -28.93 -6.89
N VAL A 500 -19.19 -29.98 -7.58
CA VAL A 500 -20.08 -30.95 -8.24
C VAL A 500 -20.23 -32.21 -7.37
N GLN A 501 -21.22 -32.18 -6.47
CA GLN A 501 -21.54 -33.32 -5.62
C GLN A 501 -22.37 -34.37 -6.40
N PRO A 502 -22.05 -35.69 -6.24
CA PRO A 502 -22.79 -36.76 -6.92
C PRO A 502 -24.28 -36.79 -6.60
N ALA A 503 -24.66 -36.32 -5.41
CA ALA A 503 -26.05 -36.25 -4.96
C ALA A 503 -26.92 -35.27 -5.76
N ILE A 504 -26.31 -34.23 -6.38
CA ILE A 504 -27.02 -33.20 -7.14
C ILE A 504 -26.95 -33.47 -8.64
N ALA A 505 -25.80 -33.90 -9.15
CA ALA A 505 -25.52 -34.03 -10.58
C ALA A 505 -25.81 -35.43 -11.19
N GLY A 506 -26.04 -36.46 -10.35
CA GLY A 506 -26.42 -37.79 -10.76
C GLY A 506 -25.51 -38.41 -11.85
N ARG A 507 -26.10 -38.93 -12.93
CA ARG A 507 -25.36 -39.53 -14.06
C ARG A 507 -24.44 -38.59 -14.81
N PHE A 508 -24.61 -37.28 -14.69
CA PHE A 508 -23.84 -36.27 -15.41
C PHE A 508 -22.64 -35.71 -14.63
N THR A 509 -22.37 -36.22 -13.41
CA THR A 509 -21.28 -35.74 -12.54
C THR A 509 -19.93 -35.70 -13.24
N SER A 510 -19.56 -36.79 -13.94
CA SER A 510 -18.28 -36.89 -14.65
C SER A 510 -18.21 -35.95 -15.86
N ALA A 511 -19.30 -35.83 -16.62
CA ALA A 511 -19.36 -34.94 -17.80
C ALA A 511 -19.26 -33.46 -17.39
N ILE A 512 -19.94 -33.04 -16.33
CA ILE A 512 -19.91 -31.67 -15.80
C ILE A 512 -18.52 -31.35 -15.25
N ARG A 513 -17.93 -32.27 -14.47
CA ARG A 513 -16.55 -32.08 -13.97
C ARG A 513 -15.54 -31.94 -15.10
N TYR A 514 -15.67 -32.75 -16.14
CA TYR A 514 -14.80 -32.69 -17.32
C TYR A 514 -14.99 -31.36 -18.09
N ALA A 515 -16.23 -30.93 -18.29
CA ALA A 515 -16.53 -29.65 -18.94
C ALA A 515 -15.95 -28.46 -18.18
N ILE A 516 -16.08 -28.43 -16.85
CA ILE A 516 -15.50 -27.35 -16.01
C ILE A 516 -13.96 -27.38 -16.09
N SER A 517 -13.35 -28.56 -16.00
CA SER A 517 -11.88 -28.69 -16.00
C SER A 517 -11.21 -28.24 -17.31
N ASP A 518 -11.89 -28.37 -18.43
CA ASP A 518 -11.35 -28.00 -19.74
C ASP A 518 -11.81 -26.63 -20.22
N LEU A 519 -13.06 -26.22 -19.95
CA LEU A 519 -13.60 -24.93 -20.39
C LEU A 519 -13.03 -23.75 -19.61
N VAL A 520 -12.89 -23.87 -18.29
CA VAL A 520 -12.39 -22.76 -17.44
C VAL A 520 -10.98 -22.32 -17.82
N PRO A 521 -10.00 -23.21 -18.04
CA PRO A 521 -8.67 -22.81 -18.49
C PRO A 521 -8.68 -22.12 -19.85
N VAL A 522 -9.51 -22.60 -20.79
CA VAL A 522 -9.60 -22.00 -22.14
C VAL A 522 -10.19 -20.58 -22.06
N VAL A 523 -11.29 -20.40 -21.35
CA VAL A 523 -11.91 -19.07 -21.14
C VAL A 523 -10.94 -18.12 -20.44
N SER A 524 -10.22 -18.61 -19.43
CA SER A 524 -9.20 -17.82 -18.73
C SER A 524 -8.07 -17.39 -19.66
N MET A 525 -7.59 -18.27 -20.55
CA MET A 525 -6.54 -17.93 -21.52
C MET A 525 -7.01 -16.91 -22.57
N VAL A 526 -8.28 -16.96 -22.98
CA VAL A 526 -8.86 -15.91 -23.84
C VAL A 526 -8.86 -14.58 -23.08
N GLY A 527 -9.25 -14.56 -21.80
CA GLY A 527 -9.17 -13.36 -20.95
C GLY A 527 -7.74 -12.81 -20.82
N VAL A 528 -6.76 -13.69 -20.64
CA VAL A 528 -5.34 -13.31 -20.60
C VAL A 528 -4.88 -12.70 -21.92
N PHE A 529 -5.28 -13.30 -23.06
CA PHE A 529 -4.96 -12.76 -24.37
C PHE A 529 -5.56 -11.37 -24.60
N LEU A 530 -6.83 -11.16 -24.22
CA LEU A 530 -7.49 -9.86 -24.32
C LEU A 530 -6.81 -8.81 -23.44
N LEU A 531 -6.42 -9.19 -22.23
CA LEU A 531 -5.66 -8.32 -21.32
C LEU A 531 -4.31 -7.92 -21.92
N VAL A 532 -3.55 -8.89 -22.45
CA VAL A 532 -2.28 -8.64 -23.12
C VAL A 532 -2.44 -7.74 -24.35
N ALA A 533 -3.43 -7.99 -25.16
CA ALA A 533 -3.75 -7.16 -26.35
C ALA A 533 -4.08 -5.72 -25.95
N ALA A 534 -4.87 -5.52 -24.89
CA ALA A 534 -5.20 -4.19 -24.39
C ALA A 534 -3.96 -3.45 -23.85
N LEU A 535 -3.10 -4.14 -23.08
CA LEU A 535 -1.88 -3.55 -22.51
C LEU A 535 -0.79 -3.26 -23.54
N SER A 536 -0.77 -3.98 -24.65
CA SER A 536 0.21 -3.85 -25.74
C SER A 536 -0.35 -3.19 -27.00
N SER A 537 -1.40 -2.40 -26.88
CA SER A 537 -2.11 -1.80 -28.03
C SER A 537 -1.17 -0.97 -28.94
N SER A 538 -0.15 -0.32 -28.39
CA SER A 538 0.84 0.48 -29.14
C SER A 538 1.76 -0.35 -30.04
N ILE A 539 2.03 -1.60 -29.66
CA ILE A 539 2.91 -2.54 -30.41
C ILE A 539 2.13 -3.71 -31.03
N LEU A 540 0.79 -3.72 -30.91
CA LEU A 540 -0.02 -4.82 -31.42
C LEU A 540 0.09 -4.91 -32.96
N PRO A 541 0.48 -6.08 -33.50
CA PRO A 541 0.54 -6.29 -34.93
C PRO A 541 -0.82 -6.13 -35.61
N PRO A 542 -0.88 -5.76 -36.91
CA PRO A 542 -2.10 -5.84 -37.69
C PRO A 542 -2.69 -7.26 -37.69
N THR A 543 -4.03 -7.37 -37.76
CA THR A 543 -4.77 -8.64 -37.56
C THR A 543 -4.26 -9.81 -38.40
N GLY A 544 -3.89 -9.57 -39.68
CA GLY A 544 -3.35 -10.60 -40.55
C GLY A 544 -1.97 -11.13 -40.12
N LEU A 545 -1.09 -10.25 -39.63
CA LEU A 545 0.23 -10.64 -39.14
C LEU A 545 0.14 -11.23 -37.73
N LEU A 546 -0.79 -10.79 -36.91
CA LEU A 546 -1.05 -11.32 -35.58
C LEU A 546 -1.42 -12.81 -35.62
N THR A 547 -2.27 -13.23 -36.57
CA THR A 547 -2.63 -14.64 -36.74
C THR A 547 -1.42 -15.50 -37.08
N VAL A 548 -0.52 -15.03 -37.94
CA VAL A 548 0.72 -15.74 -38.27
C VAL A 548 1.62 -15.88 -37.05
N VAL A 549 1.81 -14.79 -36.28
CA VAL A 549 2.61 -14.81 -35.06
C VAL A 549 2.04 -15.80 -34.03
N LEU A 550 0.71 -15.82 -33.84
CA LEU A 550 0.07 -16.74 -32.91
C LEU A 550 0.22 -18.21 -33.33
N VAL A 551 0.11 -18.51 -34.63
CA VAL A 551 0.32 -19.87 -35.15
C VAL A 551 1.77 -20.31 -34.96
N CYS A 552 2.73 -19.44 -35.30
CA CYS A 552 4.15 -19.72 -35.07
C CYS A 552 4.47 -19.92 -33.60
N ALA A 553 3.90 -19.08 -32.71
CA ALA A 553 4.04 -19.18 -31.27
C ALA A 553 3.45 -20.49 -30.71
N ALA A 554 2.28 -20.92 -31.21
CA ALA A 554 1.67 -22.18 -30.81
C ALA A 554 2.55 -23.40 -31.21
N LEU A 555 3.12 -23.40 -32.42
CA LEU A 555 4.05 -24.42 -32.88
C LEU A 555 5.33 -24.42 -32.01
N LEU A 556 5.89 -23.24 -31.76
CA LEU A 556 7.07 -23.09 -30.93
C LEU A 556 6.81 -23.55 -29.49
N LEU A 557 5.64 -23.22 -28.94
CA LEU A 557 5.21 -23.68 -27.63
C LEU A 557 5.13 -25.21 -27.55
N ALA A 558 4.55 -25.84 -28.58
CA ALA A 558 4.47 -27.30 -28.64
C ALA A 558 5.85 -27.96 -28.60
N LEU A 559 6.87 -27.37 -29.28
CA LEU A 559 8.25 -27.83 -29.29
C LEU A 559 8.97 -27.61 -27.95
N VAL A 560 8.77 -26.46 -27.33
CA VAL A 560 9.54 -25.99 -26.16
C VAL A 560 8.79 -26.21 -24.84
N TRP A 561 7.60 -26.81 -24.84
CA TRP A 561 6.75 -27.03 -23.68
C TRP A 561 7.49 -27.60 -22.46
N ARG A 562 8.25 -28.64 -22.65
CA ARG A 562 9.02 -29.29 -21.57
C ARG A 562 10.09 -28.36 -20.98
N TRP A 563 10.67 -27.49 -21.78
CA TRP A 563 11.70 -26.55 -21.37
C TRP A 563 11.12 -25.38 -20.60
N CYS A 564 9.98 -24.82 -21.07
CA CYS A 564 9.23 -23.80 -20.33
C CYS A 564 8.82 -24.28 -18.94
N VAL A 565 8.37 -25.54 -18.83
CA VAL A 565 8.02 -26.13 -17.52
C VAL A 565 9.23 -26.22 -16.60
N LYS A 566 10.42 -26.59 -17.12
CA LYS A 566 11.67 -26.66 -16.33
C LYS A 566 12.14 -25.29 -15.86
N ILE A 567 12.14 -24.29 -16.73
CA ILE A 567 12.52 -22.91 -16.38
C ILE A 567 11.59 -22.37 -15.28
N HIS A 568 10.28 -22.53 -15.45
CA HIS A 568 9.33 -22.08 -14.46
C HIS A 568 9.52 -22.78 -13.11
N ALA A 569 9.78 -24.09 -13.09
CA ALA A 569 10.08 -24.84 -11.87
C ALA A 569 11.36 -24.34 -11.19
N ALA A 570 12.43 -24.11 -11.95
CA ALA A 570 13.70 -23.60 -11.41
C ALA A 570 13.52 -22.20 -10.78
N MET A 571 12.72 -21.34 -11.42
CA MET A 571 12.45 -20.01 -10.91
C MET A 571 11.55 -20.05 -9.66
N GLN A 572 10.57 -20.95 -9.58
CA GLN A 572 9.78 -21.16 -8.37
C GLN A 572 10.63 -21.70 -7.21
N ILE A 573 11.57 -22.59 -7.48
CA ILE A 573 12.52 -23.09 -6.47
C ILE A 573 13.38 -21.94 -5.95
N ALA A 574 13.95 -21.12 -6.84
CA ALA A 574 14.76 -19.97 -6.45
C ALA A 574 13.97 -18.92 -5.62
N LEU A 575 12.71 -18.67 -5.97
CA LEU A 575 11.81 -17.83 -5.16
C LEU A 575 11.50 -18.48 -3.81
N ARG A 576 11.28 -19.80 -3.79
CA ARG A 576 10.94 -20.53 -2.58
C ARG A 576 12.12 -20.60 -1.60
N GLU A 577 13.33 -20.85 -2.08
CA GLU A 577 14.54 -20.80 -1.27
C GLU A 577 14.74 -19.44 -0.62
N THR A 578 14.43 -18.35 -1.34
CA THR A 578 14.49 -16.99 -0.77
C THR A 578 13.48 -16.78 0.36
N PHE A 579 12.33 -17.47 0.33
CA PHE A 579 11.28 -17.34 1.34
C PHE A 579 11.32 -18.38 2.47
N GLU A 580 11.90 -19.57 2.25
CA GLU A 580 11.91 -20.68 3.22
C GLU A 580 13.19 -20.77 4.08
N GLU A 581 14.31 -20.17 3.67
CA GLU A 581 15.62 -20.31 4.36
C GLU A 581 15.85 -19.39 5.57
N GLN A 582 14.84 -18.74 6.14
CA GLN A 582 15.00 -18.05 7.42
C GLN A 582 14.45 -18.92 8.55
N PRO A 583 15.28 -19.47 9.45
CA PRO A 583 14.78 -20.01 10.71
C PRO A 583 14.16 -18.87 11.52
N ASP A 584 12.98 -19.10 12.08
CA ASP A 584 12.40 -18.22 13.09
C ASP A 584 13.39 -18.07 14.24
N PRO A 585 13.66 -16.83 14.75
CA PRO A 585 14.49 -16.61 15.93
C PRO A 585 13.82 -17.13 17.20
#